data_3077ecaf55261ecb74a0d65035488ce7
#
_entry.id   3077ecaf55261ecb74a0d65035488ce7
#
_cell.length_a   1.000
_cell.length_b   1.000
_cell.length_c   1.000
_cell.angle_alpha   90.00
_cell.angle_beta   90.00
_cell.angle_gamma   90.00
#
_symmetry.space_group_name_H-M   'P 1'
#
loop_
_entity.id
_entity.type
_entity.pdbx_description
1 polymer ?
#
loop_
_entity_poly.entity_id
_entity_poly.type
_entity_poly.pdbx_seq_one_letter_code
_entity_poly.pdbx_strand_id
1 'polypeptide(L)'
;MAQRFGRGRARRAGIGVAVACAAVLIAAGCGEADRGSAAVRVLTHRDFHLPADALEAFTEETGIEVVVFREDTPDDVIDLLERSRVHPVADVVVGIDTLDLQHIIDGSLTQPYVPLAPGPLVDDLAVDDHALTPISYIDACLNYLPSFYVVPERRIDELPDAELVPPPVPGGLDALWDPAHAATAVIPDAATARMGVYLLVALERRYPERGDDEATPWPQVLDQMLRWDVELAPSWEIATFERFAGGEPPPERPISQDDPDPVTLASLRGRRPMTWGTTGLPSVYAEYQPGLPPALDIAVVTDDCVRIGFYAGVVAGAQNASLGGRLIDAMGEPLFQFGISDRFGSRPARSDIVSAPEWTEFGVTVHPYRPDPAYVGANWKEWQLTWSQVVRNYRTGPPPPEPEVTVTLP
;
A
#
# COMPACT_ATOMS: atom_id res chain seq x y z
N MET A 1 -45.59 -71.43 13.71
CA MET A 1 -46.68 -71.89 12.83
C MET A 1 -46.21 -71.48 11.44
N ALA A 2 -45.56 -72.41 10.65
CA ALA A 2 -46.15 -73.43 9.85
C ALA A 2 -47.07 -72.83 8.79
N GLN A 3 -46.93 -72.99 7.49
CA GLN A 3 -46.60 -74.04 6.54
C GLN A 3 -46.46 -73.38 5.14
N ARG A 4 -45.52 -73.72 4.33
CA ARG A 4 -45.35 -74.88 3.39
C ARG A 4 -46.07 -74.75 2.06
N PHE A 5 -45.22 -74.89 0.99
CA PHE A 5 -45.35 -75.68 -0.25
C PHE A 5 -46.16 -75.23 -1.47
N GLY A 6 -45.46 -75.32 -2.63
CA GLY A 6 -46.05 -75.63 -3.89
C GLY A 6 -45.08 -75.48 -5.06
N ARG A 7 -44.38 -76.56 -5.40
CA ARG A 7 -43.60 -76.74 -6.61
C ARG A 7 -44.57 -77.07 -7.81
N GLY A 8 -44.26 -76.52 -8.99
CA GLY A 8 -44.87 -76.96 -10.22
C GLY A 8 -43.97 -76.80 -11.45
N ARG A 9 -43.58 -77.93 -12.00
CA ARG A 9 -42.61 -78.08 -13.09
C ARG A 9 -43.28 -77.94 -14.50
N ALA A 10 -42.48 -77.33 -15.40
CA ALA A 10 -42.23 -77.78 -16.80
C ALA A 10 -43.34 -77.69 -17.89
N ARG A 11 -43.01 -77.03 -19.00
CA ARG A 11 -42.83 -77.76 -20.30
C ARG A 11 -42.28 -76.83 -21.40
N ARG A 12 -41.38 -77.42 -22.18
CA ARG A 12 -40.65 -76.86 -23.34
C ARG A 12 -41.61 -76.80 -24.61
N ALA A 13 -41.29 -75.81 -25.43
CA ALA A 13 -41.32 -75.84 -26.91
C ALA A 13 -41.30 -74.34 -27.36
N GLY A 14 -40.53 -73.83 -28.24
CA GLY A 14 -39.81 -74.31 -29.36
C GLY A 14 -39.77 -73.18 -30.40
N ILE A 15 -38.55 -72.81 -30.81
CA ILE A 15 -38.17 -72.28 -32.12
C ILE A 15 -38.94 -71.10 -32.71
N GLY A 16 -38.22 -69.98 -32.91
CA GLY A 16 -38.57 -68.88 -33.78
C GLY A 16 -37.38 -67.86 -33.84
N VAL A 17 -36.51 -68.13 -34.86
CA VAL A 17 -35.42 -67.19 -35.21
C VAL A 17 -36.04 -66.00 -35.91
N ALA A 18 -35.90 -64.80 -35.28
CA ALA A 18 -36.07 -63.52 -35.97
C ALA A 18 -34.88 -62.64 -35.62
N VAL A 19 -33.96 -62.51 -36.56
CA VAL A 19 -32.83 -61.50 -36.46
C VAL A 19 -33.48 -60.16 -36.73
N ALA A 20 -33.59 -59.35 -35.63
CA ALA A 20 -33.87 -57.96 -35.72
C ALA A 20 -32.59 -57.20 -35.34
N CYS A 21 -31.96 -56.56 -36.33
CA CYS A 21 -30.90 -55.61 -36.15
C CYS A 21 -31.40 -54.41 -35.31
N ALA A 22 -31.18 -54.43 -33.99
CA ALA A 22 -31.32 -53.25 -33.19
C ALA A 22 -30.03 -52.42 -33.32
N ALA A 23 -30.07 -51.39 -34.13
CA ALA A 23 -29.07 -50.33 -34.10
C ALA A 23 -29.11 -49.68 -32.72
N VAL A 24 -28.14 -49.99 -31.90
CA VAL A 24 -27.89 -49.28 -30.68
C VAL A 24 -27.32 -47.91 -31.07
N LEU A 25 -28.16 -46.89 -31.09
CA LEU A 25 -27.76 -45.51 -31.04
C LEU A 25 -27.10 -45.32 -29.66
N ILE A 26 -25.78 -45.45 -29.65
CA ILE A 26 -24.97 -44.88 -28.56
C ILE A 26 -25.12 -43.36 -28.73
N ALA A 27 -26.10 -42.76 -28.04
CA ALA A 27 -26.08 -41.36 -27.74
C ALA A 27 -24.81 -41.17 -26.93
N ALA A 28 -23.74 -40.71 -27.59
CA ALA A 28 -22.63 -40.08 -26.91
C ALA A 28 -23.24 -38.86 -26.20
N GLY A 29 -23.66 -39.06 -24.94
CA GLY A 29 -23.83 -37.98 -24.02
C GLY A 29 -22.46 -37.33 -23.91
N CYS A 30 -22.27 -36.22 -24.63
CA CYS A 30 -21.30 -35.23 -24.20
C CYS A 30 -21.75 -34.89 -22.78
N GLY A 31 -21.18 -35.58 -21.80
CA GLY A 31 -21.15 -35.05 -20.46
C GLY A 31 -20.54 -33.66 -20.63
N GLU A 32 -21.25 -32.62 -20.30
CA GLU A 32 -20.65 -31.39 -19.89
C GLU A 32 -19.68 -31.81 -18.79
N ALA A 33 -18.41 -31.99 -19.19
CA ALA A 33 -17.34 -31.94 -18.22
C ALA A 33 -17.63 -30.66 -17.45
N ASP A 34 -17.92 -30.83 -16.20
CA ASP A 34 -17.97 -29.74 -15.23
C ASP A 34 -16.71 -28.93 -15.51
N ARG A 35 -16.84 -27.86 -16.30
CA ARG A 35 -15.77 -26.88 -16.50
C ARG A 35 -15.73 -26.16 -15.21
N GLY A 36 -15.02 -26.77 -14.24
CA GLY A 36 -14.61 -26.01 -13.08
C GLY A 36 -14.12 -24.67 -13.61
N SER A 37 -14.71 -23.59 -13.15
CA SER A 37 -14.37 -22.24 -13.62
C SER A 37 -12.85 -22.15 -13.56
N ALA A 38 -12.23 -21.74 -14.67
CA ALA A 38 -10.79 -21.51 -14.66
C ALA A 38 -10.52 -20.45 -13.60
N ALA A 39 -9.65 -20.72 -12.66
CA ALA A 39 -9.34 -19.79 -11.56
C ALA A 39 -7.89 -19.39 -11.61
N VAL A 40 -7.61 -18.12 -11.31
CA VAL A 40 -6.28 -17.57 -11.07
C VAL A 40 -6.16 -17.18 -9.60
N ARG A 41 -5.10 -17.66 -8.95
CA ARG A 41 -4.83 -17.43 -7.53
C ARG A 41 -3.87 -16.26 -7.38
N VAL A 42 -4.30 -15.24 -6.67
CA VAL A 42 -3.55 -14.01 -6.41
C VAL A 42 -3.09 -13.99 -4.96
N LEU A 43 -1.79 -13.83 -4.74
CA LEU A 43 -1.20 -13.60 -3.42
C LEU A 43 -0.86 -12.12 -3.27
N THR A 44 -1.30 -11.52 -2.17
CA THR A 44 -1.01 -10.12 -1.83
C THR A 44 -0.98 -9.93 -0.31
N HIS A 45 -0.68 -8.74 0.18
CA HIS A 45 -0.79 -8.42 1.60
C HIS A 45 -2.08 -7.64 1.91
N ARG A 46 -2.40 -7.55 3.21
CA ARG A 46 -3.66 -6.95 3.69
C ARG A 46 -3.88 -5.54 3.19
N ASP A 47 -2.83 -4.73 3.21
CA ASP A 47 -2.93 -3.30 2.97
C ASP A 47 -2.86 -2.93 1.49
N PHE A 48 -2.63 -3.90 0.59
CA PHE A 48 -2.63 -3.62 -0.84
C PHE A 48 -4.05 -3.60 -1.41
N HIS A 49 -4.42 -2.47 -2.02
CA HIS A 49 -5.73 -2.31 -2.66
C HIS A 49 -5.77 -2.99 -4.02
N LEU A 50 -6.80 -3.81 -4.21
CA LEU A 50 -7.15 -4.39 -5.50
C LEU A 50 -8.55 -3.90 -5.89
N PRO A 51 -8.72 -3.18 -7.02
CA PRO A 51 -10.02 -2.66 -7.45
C PRO A 51 -11.01 -3.79 -7.70
N ALA A 52 -12.03 -3.92 -6.84
CA ALA A 52 -12.99 -5.01 -6.90
C ALA A 52 -13.76 -5.03 -8.24
N ASP A 53 -14.22 -3.86 -8.68
CA ASP A 53 -14.98 -3.71 -9.93
C ASP A 53 -14.16 -4.16 -11.16
N ALA A 54 -12.83 -3.90 -11.15
CA ALA A 54 -11.96 -4.31 -12.24
C ALA A 54 -11.73 -5.84 -12.25
N LEU A 55 -11.64 -6.47 -11.07
CA LEU A 55 -11.52 -7.91 -10.95
C LEU A 55 -12.82 -8.62 -11.33
N GLU A 56 -13.98 -8.04 -10.98
CA GLU A 56 -15.28 -8.54 -11.39
C GLU A 56 -15.46 -8.46 -12.91
N ALA A 57 -15.15 -7.31 -13.53
CA ALA A 57 -15.18 -7.13 -14.98
C ALA A 57 -14.25 -8.12 -15.69
N PHE A 58 -13.04 -8.37 -15.18
CA PHE A 58 -12.15 -9.40 -15.71
C PHE A 58 -12.79 -10.79 -15.68
N THR A 59 -13.45 -11.13 -14.56
CA THR A 59 -14.13 -12.43 -14.42
C THR A 59 -15.31 -12.54 -15.36
N GLU A 60 -16.11 -11.49 -15.51
CA GLU A 60 -17.26 -11.47 -16.45
C GLU A 60 -16.81 -11.60 -17.90
N GLU A 61 -15.76 -10.90 -18.31
CA GLU A 61 -15.25 -10.92 -19.68
C GLU A 61 -14.58 -12.24 -20.04
N THR A 62 -13.82 -12.81 -19.11
CA THR A 62 -12.93 -13.94 -19.40
C THR A 62 -13.47 -15.29 -18.96
N GLY A 63 -14.42 -15.31 -18.03
CA GLY A 63 -14.88 -16.51 -17.33
C GLY A 63 -13.82 -17.08 -16.35
N ILE A 64 -12.75 -16.32 -16.04
CA ILE A 64 -11.70 -16.72 -15.11
C ILE A 64 -12.02 -16.13 -13.74
N GLU A 65 -12.20 -17.00 -12.74
CA GLU A 65 -12.40 -16.59 -11.37
C GLU A 65 -11.07 -16.07 -10.77
N VAL A 66 -11.11 -14.94 -10.03
CA VAL A 66 -9.95 -14.41 -9.30
C VAL A 66 -10.09 -14.77 -7.83
N VAL A 67 -9.19 -15.61 -7.33
CA VAL A 67 -9.16 -16.03 -5.92
C VAL A 67 -8.00 -15.33 -5.22
N VAL A 68 -8.31 -14.40 -4.29
CA VAL A 68 -7.31 -13.58 -3.61
C VAL A 68 -6.99 -14.14 -2.23
N PHE A 69 -5.71 -14.41 -2.00
CA PHE A 69 -5.13 -14.76 -0.69
C PHE A 69 -4.37 -13.56 -0.15
N ARG A 70 -4.58 -13.24 1.11
CA ARG A 70 -3.93 -12.10 1.76
C ARG A 70 -3.13 -12.56 2.96
N GLU A 71 -1.85 -12.21 2.96
CA GLU A 71 -0.99 -12.29 4.13
C GLU A 71 -1.07 -11.00 4.95
N ASP A 72 -0.60 -11.03 6.18
CA ASP A 72 -0.67 -9.87 7.07
C ASP A 72 0.26 -8.73 6.62
N THR A 73 1.46 -9.07 6.19
CA THR A 73 2.52 -8.13 5.82
C THR A 73 3.15 -8.45 4.47
N PRO A 74 3.85 -7.49 3.83
CA PRO A 74 4.69 -7.77 2.65
C PRO A 74 5.74 -8.85 2.91
N ASP A 75 6.39 -8.85 4.09
CA ASP A 75 7.39 -9.88 4.44
C ASP A 75 6.77 -11.28 4.49
N ASP A 76 5.54 -11.44 4.98
CA ASP A 76 4.83 -12.73 4.99
C ASP A 76 4.53 -13.22 3.56
N VAL A 77 4.24 -12.30 2.63
CA VAL A 77 4.08 -12.63 1.19
C VAL A 77 5.38 -13.20 0.63
N ILE A 78 6.51 -12.54 0.89
CA ILE A 78 7.82 -13.00 0.44
C ILE A 78 8.14 -14.37 1.02
N ASP A 79 7.99 -14.53 2.32
CA ASP A 79 8.21 -15.80 3.03
C ASP A 79 7.36 -16.93 2.46
N LEU A 80 6.09 -16.65 2.12
CA LEU A 80 5.19 -17.65 1.54
C LEU A 80 5.63 -18.03 0.11
N LEU A 81 6.04 -17.07 -0.72
CA LEU A 81 6.60 -17.35 -2.04
C LEU A 81 7.82 -18.26 -1.96
N GLU A 82 8.75 -17.96 -1.05
CA GLU A 82 9.97 -18.76 -0.86
C GLU A 82 9.66 -20.19 -0.38
N ARG A 83 8.81 -20.33 0.64
CA ARG A 83 8.43 -21.65 1.18
C ARG A 83 7.65 -22.50 0.19
N SER A 84 6.86 -21.87 -0.69
CA SER A 84 6.04 -22.56 -1.67
C SER A 84 6.70 -22.74 -3.05
N ARG A 85 7.98 -22.41 -3.18
CA ARG A 85 8.72 -22.43 -4.47
C ARG A 85 8.57 -23.72 -5.27
N VAL A 86 8.55 -24.90 -4.59
CA VAL A 86 8.41 -26.22 -5.25
C VAL A 86 6.96 -26.51 -5.65
N HIS A 87 6.02 -26.02 -4.87
CA HIS A 87 4.58 -26.16 -5.09
C HIS A 87 3.91 -24.81 -4.88
N PRO A 88 3.93 -23.92 -5.89
CA PRO A 88 3.39 -22.58 -5.75
C PRO A 88 1.92 -22.57 -5.34
N VAL A 89 1.60 -21.81 -4.30
CA VAL A 89 0.23 -21.67 -3.79
C VAL A 89 -0.56 -20.61 -4.54
N ALA A 90 0.13 -19.73 -5.28
CA ALA A 90 -0.45 -18.67 -6.08
C ALA A 90 0.04 -18.73 -7.52
N ASP A 91 -0.70 -18.09 -8.43
CA ASP A 91 -0.36 -17.97 -9.84
C ASP A 91 0.21 -16.55 -10.13
N VAL A 92 -0.24 -15.56 -9.37
CA VAL A 92 0.21 -14.16 -9.45
C VAL A 92 0.49 -13.65 -8.04
N VAL A 93 1.58 -12.90 -7.88
CA VAL A 93 1.83 -12.08 -6.70
C VAL A 93 1.61 -10.60 -7.05
N VAL A 94 1.00 -9.83 -6.13
CA VAL A 94 0.66 -8.43 -6.34
C VAL A 94 0.98 -7.61 -5.09
N GLY A 95 1.47 -6.39 -5.27
CA GLY A 95 1.80 -5.50 -4.17
C GLY A 95 3.24 -5.64 -3.67
N ILE A 96 4.11 -6.26 -4.48
CA ILE A 96 5.57 -6.19 -4.25
C ILE A 96 6.01 -4.75 -4.41
N ASP A 97 6.67 -4.20 -3.42
CA ASP A 97 7.14 -2.82 -3.47
C ASP A 97 8.65 -2.71 -3.81
N THR A 98 9.12 -1.47 -3.94
CA THR A 98 10.50 -1.17 -4.33
C THR A 98 11.55 -1.78 -3.40
N LEU A 99 11.26 -1.98 -2.11
CA LEU A 99 12.23 -2.56 -1.15
C LEU A 99 12.50 -4.04 -1.41
N ASP A 100 11.48 -4.77 -1.87
CA ASP A 100 11.58 -6.22 -2.10
C ASP A 100 11.79 -6.57 -3.58
N LEU A 101 11.69 -5.58 -4.48
CA LEU A 101 11.79 -5.78 -5.92
C LEU A 101 13.04 -6.60 -6.30
N GLN A 102 14.21 -6.17 -5.83
CA GLN A 102 15.47 -6.85 -6.15
C GLN A 102 15.53 -8.27 -5.55
N HIS A 103 14.97 -8.46 -4.35
CA HIS A 103 14.93 -9.77 -3.71
C HIS A 103 14.09 -10.78 -4.52
N ILE A 104 12.95 -10.35 -5.06
CA ILE A 104 12.11 -11.17 -5.96
C ILE A 104 12.88 -11.57 -7.22
N ILE A 105 13.61 -10.61 -7.81
CA ILE A 105 14.39 -10.83 -9.04
C ILE A 105 15.53 -11.81 -8.78
N ASP A 106 16.39 -11.54 -7.81
CA ASP A 106 17.55 -12.37 -7.46
C ASP A 106 17.11 -13.77 -7.03
N GLY A 107 15.99 -13.85 -6.30
CA GLY A 107 15.38 -15.10 -5.88
C GLY A 107 14.73 -15.86 -7.03
N SER A 108 14.52 -15.27 -8.21
CA SER A 108 13.70 -15.85 -9.29
C SER A 108 12.36 -16.36 -8.76
N LEU A 109 11.69 -15.56 -7.91
CA LEU A 109 10.40 -15.90 -7.32
C LEU A 109 9.23 -15.69 -8.29
N THR A 110 9.45 -14.89 -9.32
CA THR A 110 8.56 -14.69 -10.46
C THR A 110 9.22 -15.15 -11.75
N GLN A 111 8.43 -15.40 -12.78
CA GLN A 111 8.91 -15.68 -14.13
C GLN A 111 8.64 -14.49 -15.03
N PRO A 112 9.50 -14.23 -16.04
CA PRO A 112 9.31 -13.12 -16.96
C PRO A 112 7.96 -13.19 -17.67
N TYR A 113 7.27 -12.05 -17.73
CA TYR A 113 6.03 -11.89 -18.47
C TYR A 113 6.01 -10.52 -19.16
N VAL A 114 5.82 -10.52 -20.47
CA VAL A 114 5.68 -9.28 -21.25
C VAL A 114 4.20 -9.00 -21.44
N PRO A 115 3.64 -7.94 -20.80
CA PRO A 115 2.23 -7.60 -21.00
C PRO A 115 1.92 -7.27 -22.45
N LEU A 116 0.73 -7.65 -22.91
CA LEU A 116 0.31 -7.50 -24.31
C LEU A 116 0.13 -6.02 -24.72
N ALA A 117 -0.36 -5.19 -23.79
CA ALA A 117 -0.61 -3.77 -24.03
C ALA A 117 -0.34 -2.95 -22.75
N PRO A 118 0.93 -2.81 -22.33
CA PRO A 118 1.24 -2.21 -21.03
C PRO A 118 0.87 -0.71 -20.95
N GLY A 119 0.67 -0.03 -22.08
CA GLY A 119 0.52 1.41 -22.16
C GLY A 119 1.83 2.15 -21.81
N PRO A 120 1.84 3.48 -21.87
CA PRO A 120 2.97 4.27 -21.41
C PRO A 120 3.03 4.27 -19.88
N LEU A 121 4.20 3.94 -19.33
CA LEU A 121 4.43 3.95 -17.90
C LEU A 121 4.88 5.34 -17.41
N VAL A 122 4.65 5.59 -16.13
CA VAL A 122 5.36 6.67 -15.43
C VAL A 122 6.85 6.31 -15.43
N ASP A 123 7.70 7.31 -15.71
CA ASP A 123 9.14 7.12 -15.73
C ASP A 123 9.63 6.45 -14.44
N ASP A 124 10.63 5.58 -14.58
CA ASP A 124 11.34 4.83 -13.51
C ASP A 124 10.56 3.73 -12.80
N LEU A 125 9.37 3.37 -13.25
CA LEU A 125 8.69 2.19 -12.74
C LEU A 125 9.03 0.92 -13.53
N ALA A 126 9.60 1.03 -14.70
CA ALA A 126 9.94 -0.12 -15.53
C ALA A 126 10.98 -1.02 -14.83
N VAL A 127 10.78 -2.33 -14.95
CA VAL A 127 11.67 -3.37 -14.42
C VAL A 127 12.33 -4.08 -15.60
N ASP A 128 13.64 -4.21 -15.54
CA ASP A 128 14.38 -4.98 -16.53
C ASP A 128 13.96 -6.45 -16.51
N ASP A 129 14.16 -7.15 -17.64
CA ASP A 129 13.87 -8.58 -17.81
C ASP A 129 12.40 -9.00 -17.61
N HIS A 130 11.47 -8.05 -17.44
CA HIS A 130 10.03 -8.33 -17.27
C HIS A 130 9.70 -9.30 -16.12
N ALA A 131 10.55 -9.36 -15.11
CA ALA A 131 10.31 -10.21 -13.94
C ALA A 131 9.06 -9.79 -13.16
N LEU A 132 8.79 -8.49 -13.16
CA LEU A 132 7.62 -7.86 -12.54
C LEU A 132 7.07 -6.76 -13.43
N THR A 133 5.75 -6.53 -13.33
CA THR A 133 5.04 -5.47 -14.05
C THR A 133 4.62 -4.39 -13.07
N PRO A 134 4.96 -3.11 -13.29
CA PRO A 134 4.49 -2.02 -12.44
C PRO A 134 2.97 -1.83 -12.60
N ILE A 135 2.28 -1.67 -11.48
CA ILE A 135 0.81 -1.52 -11.45
C ILE A 135 0.36 -0.23 -10.78
N SER A 136 1.12 0.28 -9.84
CA SER A 136 0.85 1.56 -9.16
C SER A 136 2.10 2.12 -8.52
N TYR A 137 1.99 3.34 -7.99
CA TYR A 137 3.02 3.96 -7.16
C TYR A 137 2.41 4.92 -6.14
N ILE A 138 3.19 5.25 -5.12
CA ILE A 138 2.96 6.37 -4.22
C ILE A 138 4.22 7.23 -4.13
N ASP A 139 4.07 8.52 -3.81
CA ASP A 139 5.18 9.39 -3.45
C ASP A 139 5.02 9.71 -1.96
N ALA A 140 5.92 9.18 -1.12
CA ALA A 140 5.93 9.40 0.32
C ALA A 140 6.65 10.72 0.65
N CYS A 141 6.00 11.57 1.44
CA CYS A 141 6.46 12.92 1.78
C CYS A 141 6.05 13.30 3.21
N LEU A 142 6.60 14.39 3.74
CA LEU A 142 6.02 15.03 4.91
C LEU A 142 4.71 15.73 4.55
N ASN A 143 3.70 15.53 5.38
CA ASN A 143 2.41 16.19 5.32
C ASN A 143 2.21 17.03 6.58
N TYR A 144 1.52 18.15 6.48
CA TYR A 144 1.23 19.01 7.61
C TYR A 144 -0.13 19.68 7.50
N LEU A 145 -0.66 20.16 8.62
CA LEU A 145 -1.89 20.94 8.69
C LEU A 145 -1.57 22.44 8.64
N PRO A 146 -1.79 23.15 7.52
CA PRO A 146 -1.51 24.59 7.40
C PRO A 146 -2.15 25.43 8.49
N SER A 147 -3.37 25.08 8.89
CA SER A 147 -4.13 25.78 9.93
C SER A 147 -3.41 25.83 11.30
N PHE A 148 -2.45 24.92 11.52
CA PHE A 148 -1.61 24.95 12.74
C PHE A 148 -0.45 25.91 12.59
N TYR A 149 0.17 25.99 11.42
CA TYR A 149 1.40 26.77 11.19
C TYR A 149 1.13 28.21 10.73
N VAL A 150 -0.04 28.48 10.18
CA VAL A 150 -0.42 29.80 9.68
C VAL A 150 -1.55 30.37 10.53
N VAL A 151 -1.23 31.33 11.41
CA VAL A 151 -2.25 32.07 12.15
C VAL A 151 -2.74 33.23 11.28
N PRO A 152 -4.05 33.32 10.97
CA PRO A 152 -4.61 34.46 10.28
C PRO A 152 -4.30 35.76 11.06
N GLU A 153 -3.85 36.81 10.36
CA GLU A 153 -3.49 38.11 10.95
C GLU A 153 -4.54 38.67 11.94
N ARG A 154 -5.83 38.38 11.68
CA ARG A 154 -6.96 38.78 12.55
C ARG A 154 -6.99 38.08 13.92
N ARG A 155 -6.23 37.00 14.13
CA ARG A 155 -6.20 36.24 15.40
C ARG A 155 -4.93 36.48 16.22
N ILE A 156 -3.91 37.15 15.67
CA ILE A 156 -2.67 37.41 16.39
C ILE A 156 -2.95 38.28 17.63
N ASP A 157 -3.87 39.23 17.53
CA ASP A 157 -4.26 40.14 18.65
C ASP A 157 -5.16 39.44 19.68
N GLU A 158 -5.68 38.26 19.43
CA GLU A 158 -6.55 37.49 20.30
C GLU A 158 -5.79 36.38 21.07
N LEU A 159 -4.51 36.14 20.75
CA LEU A 159 -3.68 35.17 21.46
C LEU A 159 -3.27 35.70 22.81
N PRO A 160 -3.64 35.02 23.92
CA PRO A 160 -3.43 35.57 25.27
C PRO A 160 -1.97 35.68 25.73
N ASP A 161 -1.01 35.01 25.07
CA ASP A 161 0.39 35.01 25.45
C ASP A 161 1.33 34.81 24.25
N ALA A 162 2.48 35.47 24.26
CA ALA A 162 3.53 35.37 23.25
C ALA A 162 4.17 33.98 23.12
N GLU A 163 3.82 33.04 24.00
CA GLU A 163 4.29 31.63 23.99
C GLU A 163 3.55 30.75 22.98
N LEU A 164 2.53 31.25 22.28
CA LEU A 164 1.71 30.49 21.34
C LEU A 164 1.92 30.87 19.86
N VAL A 165 3.07 31.46 19.53
CA VAL A 165 3.41 31.68 18.12
C VAL A 165 3.75 30.33 17.49
N PRO A 166 2.96 29.85 16.49
CA PRO A 166 3.26 28.59 15.85
C PRO A 166 4.63 28.66 15.18
N PRO A 167 5.34 27.53 15.07
CA PRO A 167 6.58 27.47 14.30
C PRO A 167 6.31 27.81 12.82
N PRO A 168 7.33 28.21 12.05
CA PRO A 168 7.18 28.44 10.62
C PRO A 168 6.70 27.15 9.92
N VAL A 169 6.18 27.27 8.70
CA VAL A 169 5.79 26.13 7.89
C VAL A 169 6.99 25.19 7.68
N PRO A 170 6.85 23.87 7.87
CA PRO A 170 7.95 22.92 7.66
C PRO A 170 8.42 22.94 6.20
N GLY A 171 9.74 23.00 5.98
CA GLY A 171 10.33 23.12 4.64
C GLY A 171 11.00 21.84 4.11
N GLY A 172 11.15 20.79 4.92
CA GLY A 172 11.84 19.54 4.55
C GLY A 172 11.96 18.59 5.73
N LEU A 173 12.72 17.51 5.57
CA LEU A 173 13.01 16.55 6.64
C LEU A 173 13.74 17.18 7.84
N ASP A 174 14.41 18.30 7.63
CA ASP A 174 15.05 19.06 8.72
C ASP A 174 14.04 19.42 9.83
N ALA A 175 12.77 19.62 9.49
CA ALA A 175 11.70 19.91 10.46
C ALA A 175 11.51 18.78 11.49
N LEU A 176 11.84 17.54 11.17
CA LEU A 176 11.69 16.42 12.10
C LEU A 176 12.67 16.45 13.27
N TRP A 177 13.77 17.18 13.15
CA TRP A 177 14.78 17.29 14.19
C TRP A 177 15.13 18.75 14.57
N ASP A 178 14.33 19.69 14.08
CA ASP A 178 14.32 21.07 14.54
C ASP A 178 13.49 21.16 15.84
N PRO A 179 14.02 21.68 16.93
CA PRO A 179 13.29 21.79 18.20
C PRO A 179 11.97 22.57 18.12
N ALA A 180 11.82 23.46 17.12
CA ALA A 180 10.58 24.22 16.92
C ALA A 180 9.46 23.36 16.32
N HIS A 181 9.80 22.30 15.58
CA HIS A 181 8.85 21.49 14.82
C HIS A 181 8.70 20.06 15.34
N ALA A 182 9.77 19.45 15.82
CA ALA A 182 9.82 18.02 16.13
C ALA A 182 8.67 17.56 17.04
N ALA A 183 8.37 18.29 18.11
CA ALA A 183 7.27 17.99 19.02
C ALA A 183 5.87 18.06 18.35
N THR A 184 5.77 18.56 17.12
CA THR A 184 4.52 18.59 16.35
C THR A 184 4.37 17.38 15.41
N ALA A 185 5.39 16.53 15.34
CA ALA A 185 5.43 15.42 14.40
C ALA A 185 5.01 14.09 15.02
N VAL A 186 4.29 13.29 14.25
CA VAL A 186 4.11 11.87 14.45
C VAL A 186 4.51 11.13 13.16
N ILE A 187 5.34 10.12 13.29
CA ILE A 187 5.84 9.35 12.14
C ILE A 187 5.63 7.85 12.38
N PRO A 188 5.43 7.05 11.31
CA PRO A 188 5.42 5.60 11.44
C PRO A 188 6.77 5.08 11.92
N ASP A 189 6.77 4.21 12.93
CA ASP A 189 8.00 3.56 13.44
C ASP A 189 8.54 2.58 12.38
N ALA A 190 9.77 2.83 11.89
CA ALA A 190 10.39 1.95 10.91
C ALA A 190 10.61 0.51 11.41
N ALA A 191 10.60 0.30 12.73
CA ALA A 191 10.70 -1.05 13.30
C ALA A 191 9.45 -1.90 13.05
N THR A 192 8.28 -1.28 12.84
CA THR A 192 6.98 -1.96 12.79
C THR A 192 6.11 -1.58 11.58
N ALA A 193 6.43 -0.50 10.89
CA ALA A 193 5.64 0.04 9.80
C ALA A 193 6.46 0.22 8.53
N ARG A 194 6.01 -0.35 7.43
CA ARG A 194 6.67 -0.26 6.10
C ARG A 194 6.88 1.19 5.65
N MET A 195 5.88 2.06 5.88
CA MET A 195 6.01 3.50 5.59
C MET A 195 7.09 4.18 6.42
N GLY A 196 7.38 3.69 7.62
CA GLY A 196 8.52 4.14 8.42
C GLY A 196 9.87 3.75 7.79
N VAL A 197 9.95 2.59 7.13
CA VAL A 197 11.16 2.21 6.37
C VAL A 197 11.37 3.15 5.18
N TYR A 198 10.32 3.63 4.52
CA TYR A 198 10.47 4.63 3.46
C TYR A 198 10.88 6.02 3.98
N LEU A 199 10.46 6.39 5.19
CA LEU A 199 11.06 7.55 5.85
C LEU A 199 12.56 7.33 6.10
N LEU A 200 12.94 6.13 6.52
CA LEU A 200 14.34 5.78 6.73
C LEU A 200 15.16 5.85 5.43
N VAL A 201 14.58 5.45 4.29
CA VAL A 201 15.19 5.64 2.95
C VAL A 201 15.39 7.12 2.64
N ALA A 202 14.41 7.98 2.98
CA ALA A 202 14.53 9.43 2.81
C ALA A 202 15.62 10.02 3.72
N LEU A 203 15.68 9.56 4.96
CA LEU A 203 16.70 9.98 5.93
C LEU A 203 18.10 9.53 5.49
N GLU A 204 18.27 8.28 5.04
CA GLU A 204 19.56 7.81 4.52
C GLU A 204 20.00 8.61 3.29
N ARG A 205 19.07 8.96 2.42
CA ARG A 205 19.35 9.81 1.26
C ARG A 205 19.83 11.21 1.67
N ARG A 206 19.19 11.80 2.68
CA ARG A 206 19.45 13.18 3.12
C ARG A 206 20.62 13.28 4.09
N TYR A 207 20.77 12.29 4.97
CA TYR A 207 21.74 12.21 6.07
C TYR A 207 22.42 10.84 6.08
N PRO A 208 23.23 10.50 5.06
CA PRO A 208 23.76 9.15 4.92
C PRO A 208 24.56 8.71 6.13
N GLU A 209 24.40 7.45 6.54
CA GLU A 209 25.12 6.88 7.68
C GLU A 209 26.63 6.90 7.43
N ARG A 210 27.06 6.71 6.20
CA ARG A 210 28.44 6.74 5.73
C ARG A 210 28.63 7.92 4.77
N GLY A 211 28.66 9.13 5.33
CA GLY A 211 28.87 10.37 4.60
C GLY A 211 30.22 11.02 4.90
N ASP A 212 30.36 12.28 4.50
CA ASP A 212 31.51 13.11 4.86
C ASP A 212 31.58 13.27 6.37
N ASP A 213 32.81 13.32 6.93
CA ASP A 213 33.07 13.39 8.39
C ASP A 213 32.38 14.57 9.12
N GLU A 214 31.88 15.57 8.38
CA GLU A 214 31.18 16.74 8.92
C GLU A 214 29.65 16.62 8.88
N ALA A 215 29.10 15.62 8.19
CA ALA A 215 27.63 15.46 8.08
C ALA A 215 27.05 14.69 9.26
N THR A 216 25.91 15.15 9.78
CA THR A 216 25.18 14.42 10.83
C THR A 216 24.51 13.20 10.21
N PRO A 217 24.89 11.95 10.56
CA PRO A 217 24.29 10.76 10.00
C PRO A 217 22.89 10.51 10.57
N TRP A 218 22.00 9.87 9.78
CA TRP A 218 20.60 9.67 10.17
C TRP A 218 20.38 8.96 11.53
N PRO A 219 21.25 8.07 12.05
CA PRO A 219 21.04 7.54 13.40
C PRO A 219 21.13 8.61 14.50
N GLN A 220 21.98 9.62 14.29
CA GLN A 220 22.05 10.78 15.20
C GLN A 220 20.85 11.71 15.02
N VAL A 221 20.40 11.91 13.77
CA VAL A 221 19.17 12.65 13.47
C VAL A 221 17.98 11.99 14.18
N LEU A 222 17.84 10.66 14.10
CA LEU A 222 16.79 9.91 14.80
C LEU A 222 16.88 10.09 16.34
N ASP A 223 18.06 9.97 16.92
CA ASP A 223 18.23 10.21 18.37
C ASP A 223 17.79 11.64 18.73
N GLN A 224 18.11 12.62 17.89
CA GLN A 224 17.71 14.01 18.09
C GLN A 224 16.18 14.18 17.93
N MET A 225 15.55 13.56 16.92
CA MET A 225 14.10 13.55 16.75
C MET A 225 13.39 13.06 18.01
N LEU A 226 13.88 11.95 18.58
CA LEU A 226 13.31 11.37 19.81
C LEU A 226 13.51 12.30 21.03
N ARG A 227 14.65 12.99 21.12
CA ARG A 227 14.91 13.97 22.19
C ARG A 227 14.02 15.20 22.10
N TRP A 228 13.60 15.57 20.91
CA TRP A 228 12.68 16.67 20.65
C TRP A 228 11.21 16.23 20.55
N ASP A 229 10.87 15.05 21.10
CA ASP A 229 9.51 14.53 21.26
C ASP A 229 8.76 14.23 19.95
N VAL A 230 9.48 13.82 18.88
CA VAL A 230 8.81 13.19 17.74
C VAL A 230 8.13 11.92 18.21
N GLU A 231 6.85 11.78 17.95
CA GLU A 231 6.09 10.58 18.28
C GLU A 231 6.30 9.47 17.23
N LEU A 232 6.65 8.27 17.70
CA LEU A 232 6.69 7.07 16.85
C LEU A 232 5.37 6.30 16.98
N ALA A 233 4.62 6.18 15.90
CA ALA A 233 3.40 5.39 15.84
C ALA A 233 3.69 3.97 15.33
N PRO A 234 3.03 2.93 15.87
CA PRO A 234 3.30 1.54 15.50
C PRO A 234 2.87 1.17 14.08
N SER A 235 2.00 1.96 13.46
CA SER A 235 1.59 1.78 12.06
C SER A 235 1.38 3.13 11.38
N TRP A 236 1.35 3.11 10.05
CA TRP A 236 1.05 4.29 9.25
C TRP A 236 -0.39 4.79 9.48
N GLU A 237 -1.35 3.89 9.63
CA GLU A 237 -2.75 4.21 9.90
C GLU A 237 -2.89 4.97 11.22
N ILE A 238 -2.24 4.49 12.28
CA ILE A 238 -2.25 5.18 13.58
C ILE A 238 -1.59 6.54 13.46
N ALA A 239 -0.42 6.63 12.82
CA ALA A 239 0.25 7.92 12.61
C ALA A 239 -0.66 8.91 11.89
N THR A 240 -1.25 8.48 10.77
CA THR A 240 -1.96 9.35 9.82
C THR A 240 -3.40 9.61 10.24
N PHE A 241 -4.18 8.56 10.52
CA PHE A 241 -5.62 8.72 10.75
C PHE A 241 -5.96 9.04 12.21
N GLU A 242 -5.24 8.46 13.17
CA GLU A 242 -5.56 8.71 14.59
C GLU A 242 -4.82 9.91 15.16
N ARG A 243 -3.50 10.00 14.94
CA ARG A 243 -2.65 10.98 15.61
C ARG A 243 -2.54 12.30 14.85
N PHE A 244 -2.43 12.24 13.51
CA PHE A 244 -2.36 13.42 12.67
C PHE A 244 -3.75 13.97 12.35
N ALA A 245 -4.64 13.17 11.79
CA ALA A 245 -5.97 13.60 11.36
C ALA A 245 -7.02 13.63 12.49
N GLY A 246 -6.73 13.03 13.65
CA GLY A 246 -7.54 13.17 14.86
C GLY A 246 -8.59 12.09 15.11
N GLY A 247 -8.36 10.86 14.68
CA GLY A 247 -9.04 9.70 15.20
C GLY A 247 -10.27 9.22 14.43
N GLU A 248 -10.65 9.87 13.34
CA GLU A 248 -11.64 9.30 12.44
C GLU A 248 -11.05 9.10 11.04
N PRO A 249 -11.19 7.91 10.46
CA PRO A 249 -10.98 7.75 9.03
C PRO A 249 -11.95 8.69 8.29
N PRO A 250 -11.63 9.13 7.05
CA PRO A 250 -12.56 9.95 6.27
C PRO A 250 -13.92 9.27 6.26
N PRO A 251 -14.99 10.00 6.57
CA PRO A 251 -16.33 9.42 6.66
C PRO A 251 -16.70 8.78 5.32
N GLU A 252 -17.33 7.61 5.37
CA GLU A 252 -17.91 6.96 4.18
C GLU A 252 -19.13 7.73 3.60
N ARG A 253 -19.46 8.87 4.18
CA ARG A 253 -20.60 9.70 3.76
C ARG A 253 -20.19 11.16 3.65
N PRO A 254 -20.76 11.88 2.66
CA PRO A 254 -20.54 13.32 2.50
C PRO A 254 -20.86 14.08 3.79
N ILE A 255 -19.96 14.97 4.18
CA ILE A 255 -20.20 15.92 5.27
C ILE A 255 -21.37 16.81 4.88
N SER A 256 -22.36 16.93 5.74
CA SER A 256 -23.50 17.80 5.52
C SER A 256 -23.04 19.27 5.46
N GLN A 257 -23.65 20.06 4.55
CA GLN A 257 -23.41 21.51 4.45
C GLN A 257 -23.73 22.27 5.74
N ASP A 258 -24.39 21.61 6.70
CA ASP A 258 -24.85 22.21 7.97
C ASP A 258 -23.83 22.08 9.12
N ASP A 259 -22.65 21.46 8.86
CA ASP A 259 -21.59 21.32 9.86
C ASP A 259 -20.26 21.90 9.34
N PRO A 260 -20.15 23.24 9.23
CA PRO A 260 -18.91 23.91 8.84
C PRO A 260 -18.08 24.23 10.09
N ASP A 261 -17.79 23.27 10.96
CA ASP A 261 -16.93 23.59 12.09
C ASP A 261 -15.47 23.63 11.60
N PRO A 262 -14.90 24.82 11.41
CA PRO A 262 -13.51 24.92 10.99
C PRO A 262 -12.68 24.25 12.06
N VAL A 263 -11.67 23.45 11.63
CA VAL A 263 -10.66 22.88 12.51
C VAL A 263 -10.08 24.03 13.36
N THR A 264 -10.57 24.17 14.58
CA THR A 264 -10.07 25.20 15.51
C THR A 264 -8.81 24.68 16.18
N LEU A 265 -7.88 25.59 16.58
CA LEU A 265 -6.71 25.23 17.40
C LEU A 265 -7.11 24.37 18.63
N ALA A 266 -8.33 24.52 19.15
CA ALA A 266 -8.87 23.71 20.23
C ALA A 266 -9.14 22.26 19.81
N SER A 267 -9.56 22.02 18.55
CA SER A 267 -9.78 20.66 18.02
C SER A 267 -8.47 19.94 17.70
N LEU A 268 -7.36 20.68 17.59
CA LEU A 268 -6.02 20.12 17.39
C LEU A 268 -5.34 19.68 18.70
N ARG A 269 -5.98 19.88 19.86
CA ARG A 269 -5.44 19.42 21.14
C ARG A 269 -5.28 17.89 21.14
N GLY A 270 -4.03 17.44 21.31
CA GLY A 270 -3.66 16.01 21.26
C GLY A 270 -3.37 15.46 19.86
N ARG A 271 -3.46 16.28 18.81
CA ARG A 271 -2.99 15.92 17.47
C ARG A 271 -1.55 16.34 17.27
N ARG A 272 -0.89 15.65 16.36
CA ARG A 272 0.44 16.00 15.84
C ARG A 272 0.26 16.56 14.42
N PRO A 273 0.35 17.87 14.20
CA PRO A 273 0.01 18.51 12.91
C PRO A 273 1.02 18.26 11.79
N MET A 274 1.99 17.36 11.97
CA MET A 274 2.93 16.93 10.94
C MET A 274 3.10 15.41 10.97
N THR A 275 3.12 14.77 9.80
CA THR A 275 3.30 13.31 9.66
C THR A 275 4.06 12.95 8.39
N TRP A 276 4.71 11.79 8.40
CA TRP A 276 5.20 11.16 7.18
C TRP A 276 4.06 10.38 6.51
N GLY A 277 3.61 10.85 5.36
CA GLY A 277 2.48 10.33 4.62
C GLY A 277 2.75 10.28 3.12
N THR A 278 1.74 10.54 2.31
CA THR A 278 1.83 10.50 0.84
C THR A 278 1.33 11.79 0.21
N THR A 279 1.73 12.03 -1.05
CA THR A 279 1.21 13.15 -1.85
C THR A 279 -0.28 13.01 -2.16
N GLY A 280 -0.86 11.84 -1.98
CA GLY A 280 -2.28 11.59 -2.15
C GLY A 280 -3.12 11.89 -0.91
N LEU A 281 -2.51 12.11 0.25
CA LEU A 281 -3.23 12.31 1.50
C LEU A 281 -4.21 13.50 1.46
N PRO A 282 -3.89 14.64 0.84
CA PRO A 282 -4.86 15.71 0.62
C PRO A 282 -6.12 15.25 -0.12
N SER A 283 -5.97 14.38 -1.15
CA SER A 283 -7.09 13.82 -1.93
C SER A 283 -7.94 12.86 -1.11
N VAL A 284 -7.31 12.05 -0.25
CA VAL A 284 -8.01 11.09 0.63
C VAL A 284 -8.99 11.82 1.57
N TYR A 285 -8.61 13.02 2.05
CA TYR A 285 -9.45 13.84 2.94
C TYR A 285 -10.32 14.85 2.21
N ALA A 286 -10.18 14.94 0.90
CA ALA A 286 -10.89 15.95 0.13
C ALA A 286 -12.33 15.56 -0.22
N GLU A 287 -12.82 14.35 0.11
CA GLU A 287 -14.12 13.85 -0.36
C GLU A 287 -14.77 14.77 -1.41
N TYR A 288 -14.49 14.48 -2.70
CA TYR A 288 -14.85 15.40 -3.77
C TYR A 288 -16.35 15.72 -3.79
N GLN A 289 -16.71 16.86 -3.22
CA GLN A 289 -18.01 17.49 -3.46
C GLN A 289 -17.76 18.82 -4.21
N PRO A 290 -18.19 18.93 -5.47
CA PRO A 290 -17.96 20.14 -6.24
C PRO A 290 -18.40 21.39 -5.48
N GLY A 291 -17.46 22.29 -5.21
CA GLY A 291 -17.72 23.56 -4.53
C GLY A 291 -17.64 23.53 -3.00
N LEU A 292 -17.27 22.42 -2.38
CA LEU A 292 -17.00 22.36 -0.93
C LEU A 292 -15.49 22.27 -0.68
N PRO A 293 -14.99 22.87 0.42
CA PRO A 293 -13.61 22.68 0.84
C PRO A 293 -13.37 21.25 1.32
N PRO A 294 -12.12 20.77 1.30
CA PRO A 294 -11.77 19.47 1.84
C PRO A 294 -12.12 19.38 3.35
N ALA A 295 -12.48 18.17 3.80
CA ALA A 295 -12.80 17.92 5.20
C ALA A 295 -11.61 18.22 6.14
N LEU A 296 -10.38 18.06 5.63
CA LEU A 296 -9.15 18.42 6.32
C LEU A 296 -8.19 19.09 5.33
N ASP A 297 -7.76 20.31 5.65
CA ASP A 297 -6.75 21.03 4.86
C ASP A 297 -5.37 20.44 5.16
N ILE A 298 -4.85 19.66 4.22
CA ILE A 298 -3.55 19.02 4.31
C ILE A 298 -2.65 19.57 3.22
N ALA A 299 -1.46 20.01 3.59
CA ALA A 299 -0.40 20.38 2.68
C ALA A 299 0.74 19.34 2.71
N VAL A 300 1.48 19.30 1.62
CA VAL A 300 2.62 18.40 1.42
C VAL A 300 3.89 19.23 1.32
N VAL A 301 4.92 18.84 2.07
CA VAL A 301 6.29 19.32 1.84
C VAL A 301 6.83 18.60 0.63
N THR A 302 7.16 19.34 -0.43
CA THR A 302 7.50 18.77 -1.75
C THR A 302 8.95 18.31 -1.87
N ASP A 303 9.79 18.70 -0.93
CA ASP A 303 11.19 18.30 -0.85
C ASP A 303 11.35 16.97 -0.08
N ASP A 304 12.41 16.24 -0.38
CA ASP A 304 12.77 14.97 0.27
C ASP A 304 11.73 13.84 0.12
N CYS A 305 10.83 13.92 -0.84
CA CYS A 305 9.87 12.86 -1.13
C CYS A 305 10.55 11.62 -1.74
N VAL A 306 9.97 10.44 -1.50
CA VAL A 306 10.47 9.15 -2.01
C VAL A 306 9.40 8.46 -2.82
N ARG A 307 9.72 8.04 -4.05
CA ARG A 307 8.82 7.22 -4.88
C ARG A 307 8.89 5.75 -4.49
N ILE A 308 7.74 5.15 -4.37
CA ILE A 308 7.53 3.74 -4.07
C ILE A 308 6.71 3.15 -5.20
N GLY A 309 7.30 2.27 -6.00
CA GLY A 309 6.59 1.48 -7.01
C GLY A 309 5.96 0.24 -6.38
N PHE A 310 4.82 -0.18 -6.92
CA PHE A 310 4.18 -1.44 -6.61
C PHE A 310 4.02 -2.28 -7.87
N TYR A 311 4.29 -3.57 -7.75
CA TYR A 311 4.48 -4.47 -8.87
C TYR A 311 3.63 -5.73 -8.71
N ALA A 312 3.32 -6.34 -9.87
CA ALA A 312 2.74 -7.68 -9.97
C ALA A 312 3.64 -8.58 -10.81
N GLY A 313 3.61 -9.88 -10.52
CA GLY A 313 4.39 -10.85 -11.28
C GLY A 313 3.73 -12.23 -11.35
N VAL A 314 3.96 -12.97 -12.43
CA VAL A 314 3.59 -14.39 -12.53
C VAL A 314 4.55 -15.19 -11.65
N VAL A 315 4.01 -15.92 -10.67
CA VAL A 315 4.83 -16.73 -9.76
C VAL A 315 5.58 -17.81 -10.52
N ALA A 316 6.87 -17.97 -10.20
CA ALA A 316 7.69 -18.99 -10.85
C ALA A 316 7.13 -20.41 -10.60
N GLY A 317 6.95 -21.18 -11.66
CA GLY A 317 6.38 -22.53 -11.59
C GLY A 317 4.88 -22.59 -11.27
N ALA A 318 4.15 -21.48 -11.38
CA ALA A 318 2.70 -21.41 -11.19
C ALA A 318 1.95 -22.41 -12.09
N GLN A 319 0.92 -23.05 -11.54
CA GLN A 319 0.12 -24.04 -12.29
C GLN A 319 -0.67 -23.39 -13.42
N ASN A 320 -1.17 -22.17 -13.21
CA ASN A 320 -1.98 -21.41 -14.15
C ASN A 320 -1.26 -20.15 -14.65
N ALA A 321 0.04 -20.26 -14.96
CA ALA A 321 0.87 -19.11 -15.35
C ALA A 321 0.28 -18.30 -16.53
N SER A 322 -0.35 -18.96 -17.51
CA SER A 322 -1.00 -18.28 -18.63
C SER A 322 -2.25 -17.47 -18.21
N LEU A 323 -3.00 -17.95 -17.21
CA LEU A 323 -4.12 -17.20 -16.63
C LEU A 323 -3.60 -16.03 -15.80
N GLY A 324 -2.49 -16.25 -15.08
CA GLY A 324 -1.78 -15.18 -14.35
C GLY A 324 -1.35 -14.05 -15.27
N GLY A 325 -0.77 -14.38 -16.44
CA GLY A 325 -0.39 -13.39 -17.44
C GLY A 325 -1.60 -12.57 -17.96
N ARG A 326 -2.74 -13.23 -18.22
CA ARG A 326 -3.98 -12.53 -18.61
C ARG A 326 -4.50 -11.57 -17.53
N LEU A 327 -4.35 -11.93 -16.26
CA LEU A 327 -4.71 -11.04 -15.16
C LEU A 327 -3.76 -9.83 -15.09
N ILE A 328 -2.45 -10.03 -15.31
CA ILE A 328 -1.48 -8.92 -15.39
C ILE A 328 -1.79 -8.00 -16.57
N ASP A 329 -2.20 -8.53 -17.73
CA ASP A 329 -2.69 -7.73 -18.85
C ASP A 329 -3.88 -6.85 -18.42
N ALA A 330 -4.87 -7.46 -17.75
CA ALA A 330 -6.04 -6.73 -17.24
C ALA A 330 -5.68 -5.66 -16.19
N MET A 331 -4.62 -5.88 -15.38
CA MET A 331 -4.10 -4.86 -14.46
C MET A 331 -3.50 -3.64 -15.19
N GLY A 332 -3.08 -3.81 -16.43
CA GLY A 332 -2.66 -2.70 -17.30
C GLY A 332 -3.83 -1.94 -17.96
N GLU A 333 -5.05 -2.45 -17.91
CA GLU A 333 -6.20 -1.82 -18.56
C GLU A 333 -6.71 -0.57 -17.81
N PRO A 334 -7.34 0.39 -18.52
CA PRO A 334 -7.80 1.63 -17.93
C PRO A 334 -8.70 1.48 -16.70
N LEU A 335 -9.57 0.48 -16.67
CA LEU A 335 -10.50 0.25 -15.56
C LEU A 335 -9.75 -0.10 -14.27
N PHE A 336 -8.78 -1.00 -14.35
CA PHE A 336 -7.94 -1.34 -13.19
C PHE A 336 -7.08 -0.15 -12.76
N GLN A 337 -6.42 0.48 -13.71
CA GLN A 337 -5.52 1.59 -13.45
C GLN A 337 -6.25 2.81 -12.86
N PHE A 338 -7.48 3.10 -13.30
CA PHE A 338 -8.32 4.14 -12.72
C PHE A 338 -8.75 3.80 -11.29
N GLY A 339 -9.09 2.52 -11.03
CA GLY A 339 -9.56 2.05 -9.73
C GLY A 339 -8.47 1.85 -8.69
N ILE A 340 -7.17 2.00 -9.06
CA ILE A 340 -6.06 1.73 -8.13
C ILE A 340 -5.86 2.82 -7.07
N SER A 341 -6.38 4.02 -7.28
CA SER A 341 -6.32 5.11 -6.31
C SER A 341 -7.14 4.76 -5.06
N ASP A 342 -6.51 4.84 -3.90
CA ASP A 342 -7.08 4.41 -2.64
C ASP A 342 -6.68 5.34 -1.48
N ARG A 343 -7.10 5.01 -0.26
CA ARG A 343 -6.78 5.76 0.97
C ARG A 343 -5.27 5.88 1.27
N PHE A 344 -4.43 5.08 0.65
CA PHE A 344 -2.98 5.17 0.80
C PHE A 344 -2.34 6.18 -0.17
N GLY A 345 -3.13 6.75 -1.07
CA GLY A 345 -2.64 7.72 -2.04
C GLY A 345 -2.02 7.09 -3.27
N SER A 346 -2.38 5.85 -3.59
CA SER A 346 -1.89 5.13 -4.77
C SER A 346 -2.27 5.84 -6.05
N ARG A 347 -1.36 5.84 -7.02
CA ARG A 347 -1.54 6.40 -8.36
C ARG A 347 -1.31 5.32 -9.41
N PRO A 348 -1.96 5.43 -10.59
CA PRO A 348 -1.74 4.53 -11.71
C PRO A 348 -0.27 4.46 -12.13
N ALA A 349 0.24 3.27 -12.45
CA ALA A 349 1.56 3.14 -13.09
C ALA A 349 1.56 3.67 -14.53
N ARG A 350 0.41 3.71 -15.19
CA ARG A 350 0.24 4.27 -16.54
C ARG A 350 0.15 5.79 -16.49
N SER A 351 0.98 6.47 -17.30
CA SER A 351 1.02 7.92 -17.36
C SER A 351 -0.10 8.55 -18.19
N ASP A 352 -0.83 7.76 -19.00
CA ASP A 352 -1.95 8.22 -19.83
C ASP A 352 -3.33 8.07 -19.14
N ILE A 353 -3.37 7.53 -17.93
CA ILE A 353 -4.61 7.40 -17.14
C ILE A 353 -4.83 8.69 -16.34
N VAL A 354 -5.97 9.31 -16.53
CA VAL A 354 -6.41 10.45 -15.74
C VAL A 354 -7.06 9.92 -14.46
N SER A 355 -6.48 10.28 -13.32
CA SER A 355 -7.05 9.94 -12.01
C SER A 355 -8.41 10.61 -11.79
N ALA A 356 -9.17 10.13 -10.81
CA ALA A 356 -10.44 10.73 -10.41
C ALA A 356 -10.28 12.22 -10.04
N PRO A 357 -11.37 13.05 -10.12
CA PRO A 357 -11.29 14.48 -9.93
C PRO A 357 -10.61 14.92 -8.64
N GLU A 358 -10.86 14.26 -7.53
CA GLU A 358 -10.26 14.52 -6.21
C GLU A 358 -8.73 14.37 -6.24
N TRP A 359 -8.22 13.40 -6.99
CA TRP A 359 -6.79 13.17 -7.16
C TRP A 359 -6.13 14.19 -8.09
N THR A 360 -6.90 14.75 -9.00
CA THR A 360 -6.43 15.78 -9.92
C THR A 360 -6.44 17.16 -9.27
N GLU A 361 -7.46 17.44 -8.45
CA GLU A 361 -7.67 18.76 -7.81
C GLU A 361 -6.81 18.93 -6.56
N PHE A 362 -6.73 17.90 -5.69
CA PHE A 362 -6.05 18.00 -4.40
C PHE A 362 -4.71 17.25 -4.35
N GLY A 363 -4.45 16.35 -5.29
CA GLY A 363 -3.20 15.62 -5.36
C GLY A 363 -2.02 16.53 -5.69
N VAL A 364 -0.93 16.37 -4.92
CA VAL A 364 0.28 17.17 -5.10
C VAL A 364 1.26 16.43 -6.02
N THR A 365 1.80 17.17 -7.00
CA THR A 365 2.87 16.64 -7.86
C THR A 365 4.22 17.06 -7.31
N VAL A 366 5.14 16.09 -7.19
CA VAL A 366 6.48 16.26 -6.65
C VAL A 366 7.55 15.71 -7.60
N HIS A 367 8.80 16.04 -7.31
CA HIS A 367 9.98 15.42 -7.94
C HIS A 367 10.66 14.50 -6.89
N PRO A 368 10.16 13.29 -6.69
CA PRO A 368 10.63 12.43 -5.61
C PRO A 368 12.02 11.87 -5.90
N TYR A 369 12.74 11.55 -4.84
CA TYR A 369 13.87 10.63 -4.92
C TYR A 369 13.36 9.26 -5.37
N ARG A 370 14.07 8.64 -6.27
CA ARG A 370 13.79 7.33 -6.85
C ARG A 370 14.86 6.37 -6.35
N PRO A 371 14.56 5.57 -5.32
CA PRO A 371 15.55 4.64 -4.78
C PRO A 371 15.95 3.61 -5.82
N ASP A 372 17.25 3.35 -5.92
CA ASP A 372 17.74 2.18 -6.65
C ASP A 372 17.30 0.91 -5.89
N PRO A 373 16.45 0.05 -6.48
CA PRO A 373 15.95 -1.16 -5.81
C PRO A 373 17.05 -2.10 -5.33
N ALA A 374 18.16 -2.20 -6.07
CA ALA A 374 19.30 -3.03 -5.67
C ALA A 374 19.98 -2.47 -4.41
N TYR A 375 20.17 -1.14 -4.37
CA TYR A 375 20.77 -0.50 -3.20
C TYR A 375 19.86 -0.57 -1.97
N VAL A 376 18.60 -0.17 -2.09
CA VAL A 376 17.70 -0.20 -0.93
C VAL A 376 17.37 -1.63 -0.50
N GLY A 377 17.18 -2.54 -1.45
CA GLY A 377 16.92 -3.96 -1.18
C GLY A 377 18.05 -4.63 -0.39
N ALA A 378 19.30 -4.26 -0.67
CA ALA A 378 20.48 -4.81 0.04
C ALA A 378 20.63 -4.25 1.47
N ASN A 379 20.12 -3.06 1.77
CA ASN A 379 20.47 -2.33 2.99
C ASN A 379 19.31 -2.09 3.96
N TRP A 380 18.07 -2.04 3.52
CA TRP A 380 16.96 -1.56 4.35
C TRP A 380 16.74 -2.37 5.65
N LYS A 381 17.00 -3.69 5.64
CA LYS A 381 16.89 -4.53 6.85
C LYS A 381 17.97 -4.18 7.88
N GLU A 382 19.19 -3.86 7.45
CA GLU A 382 20.26 -3.39 8.35
C GLU A 382 19.92 -2.02 8.93
N TRP A 383 19.43 -1.10 8.11
CA TRP A 383 18.97 0.21 8.58
C TRP A 383 17.82 0.09 9.59
N GLN A 384 16.86 -0.80 9.35
CA GLN A 384 15.75 -1.06 10.28
C GLN A 384 16.25 -1.61 11.63
N LEU A 385 17.28 -2.46 11.62
CA LEU A 385 17.92 -2.93 12.85
C LEU A 385 18.62 -1.79 13.59
N THR A 386 19.35 -0.93 12.88
CA THR A 386 20.03 0.27 13.45
C THR A 386 18.97 1.21 14.04
N TRP A 387 17.88 1.49 13.31
CA TRP A 387 16.73 2.26 13.82
C TRP A 387 16.22 1.69 15.16
N SER A 388 15.97 0.40 15.19
CA SER A 388 15.48 -0.30 16.38
C SER A 388 16.45 -0.20 17.56
N GLN A 389 17.76 -0.18 17.31
CA GLN A 389 18.79 -0.01 18.33
C GLN A 389 18.78 1.41 18.88
N VAL A 390 18.72 2.44 18.02
CA VAL A 390 18.63 3.84 18.45
C VAL A 390 17.41 4.07 19.32
N VAL A 391 16.22 3.63 18.87
CA VAL A 391 14.96 3.76 19.63
C VAL A 391 15.05 3.04 20.98
N ARG A 392 15.63 1.85 21.03
CA ARG A 392 15.84 1.10 22.28
C ARG A 392 16.78 1.83 23.23
N ASN A 393 17.90 2.32 22.72
CA ASN A 393 18.89 3.04 23.52
C ASN A 393 18.29 4.32 24.11
N TYR A 394 17.49 5.05 23.32
CA TYR A 394 16.76 6.21 23.79
C TYR A 394 15.79 5.85 24.95
N ARG A 395 14.99 4.79 24.79
CA ARG A 395 13.99 4.37 25.80
C ARG A 395 14.61 3.83 27.10
N THR A 396 15.81 3.27 27.04
CA THR A 396 16.48 2.63 28.19
C THR A 396 17.63 3.46 28.75
N GLY A 397 18.05 4.53 28.05
CA GLY A 397 19.11 5.42 28.45
C GLY A 397 18.71 6.34 29.61
N PRO A 398 19.67 7.07 30.18
CA PRO A 398 19.36 8.14 31.14
C PRO A 398 18.50 9.21 30.42
N PRO A 399 17.57 9.85 31.16
CA PRO A 399 16.79 10.95 30.61
C PRO A 399 17.72 12.01 30.01
N PRO A 400 17.37 12.65 28.89
CA PRO A 400 18.16 13.73 28.33
C PRO A 400 18.34 14.82 29.38
N PRO A 401 19.50 15.51 29.41
CA PRO A 401 19.66 16.69 30.25
C PRO A 401 18.55 17.70 29.93
N GLU A 402 17.94 18.28 30.94
CA GLU A 402 16.94 19.34 30.71
C GLU A 402 17.56 20.39 29.78
N PRO A 403 16.85 20.87 28.75
CA PRO A 403 17.38 21.94 27.91
C PRO A 403 17.74 23.14 28.76
N GLU A 404 19.00 23.55 28.68
CA GLU A 404 19.41 24.84 29.29
C GLU A 404 18.60 25.94 28.56
N VAL A 405 17.52 26.37 29.18
CA VAL A 405 16.77 27.53 28.72
C VAL A 405 17.63 28.74 29.03
N THR A 406 18.49 29.10 28.08
CA THR A 406 19.19 30.37 28.12
C THR A 406 18.17 31.48 27.84
N VAL A 407 17.48 31.93 28.87
CA VAL A 407 16.65 33.14 28.78
C VAL A 407 17.60 34.31 28.58
N THR A 408 17.85 34.69 27.36
CA THR A 408 18.43 35.97 27.02
C THR A 408 17.31 37.02 27.24
N LEU A 409 17.26 37.58 28.42
CA LEU A 409 16.43 38.77 28.65
C LEU A 409 17.01 39.94 27.84
N PRO A 410 16.15 40.74 27.20
CA PRO A 410 16.53 41.86 26.36
C PRO A 410 17.24 42.98 27.16
#